data_aa564c1c8dd8b866bf05ccb76e48bb3a
#
_entry.id   aa564c1c8dd8b866bf05ccb76e48bb3a
#
_cell.length_a   1.000
_cell.length_b   1.000
_cell.length_c   1.000
_cell.angle_alpha   90.00
_cell.angle_beta   90.00
_cell.angle_gamma   90.00
#
_symmetry.space_group_name_H-M   'P 1'
#
loop_
_entity.id
_entity.type
_entity.pdbx_description
1 polymer ?
#
loop_
_entity_poly.entity_id
_entity_poly.type
_entity_poly.pdbx_seq_one_letter_code
_entity_poly.pdbx_strand_id
1 'polypeptide(L)'
;MSEPVLSAADLAAAGLDLLTRGKLAVAASLARRAVAADPAAAQAWRLATEVARGAGALDEARAAAARWRQLAPADGEADTVLAALSERPPAPDYAGLKPVPFVLIDDFLPAERKAEAVDWLMEHAADLVEASVVKADGQRKLDGDSRSARVGFEPAPLKAWLQPMIAQLVPRCLAAFGIEAFTPERYELHVTASYHGDFYTAHRDYVPEQENQIQTRRITYVYYFQPPGGAFKDGHLRLYDWQGAEGAASRQRYTTVLPLDNRMVLFPSHALHEVCRVVAPSGRVEDGRFTLNGWVHRARGAAAGATGAKRS
;
A
#
# COMPACT_ATOMS: atom_id res chain seq x y z
N MET A 1 28.24 -15.87 36.62
CA MET A 1 27.95 -14.48 36.18
C MET A 1 26.66 -14.55 35.41
N SER A 2 25.57 -13.98 35.96
CA SER A 2 24.30 -13.88 35.23
C SER A 2 24.46 -12.87 34.08
N GLU A 3 24.04 -13.24 32.87
CA GLU A 3 23.98 -12.28 31.76
C GLU A 3 23.15 -11.06 32.17
N PRO A 4 23.58 -9.84 31.77
CA PRO A 4 22.81 -8.65 32.07
C PRO A 4 21.43 -8.75 31.44
N VAL A 5 20.37 -8.59 32.26
CA VAL A 5 19.00 -8.53 31.75
C VAL A 5 18.84 -7.21 30.99
N LEU A 6 18.67 -7.29 29.68
CA LEU A 6 18.44 -6.11 28.84
C LEU A 6 17.16 -5.38 29.25
N SER A 7 17.21 -4.05 29.34
CA SER A 7 16.03 -3.23 29.60
C SER A 7 15.05 -3.26 28.40
N ALA A 8 13.81 -2.87 28.63
CA ALA A 8 12.81 -2.71 27.57
C ALA A 8 13.28 -1.72 26.48
N ALA A 9 14.00 -0.66 26.86
CA ALA A 9 14.56 0.31 25.94
C ALA A 9 15.68 -0.29 25.07
N ASP A 10 16.58 -1.10 25.66
CA ASP A 10 17.65 -1.77 24.91
C ASP A 10 17.07 -2.79 23.93
N LEU A 11 16.09 -3.58 24.37
CA LEU A 11 15.38 -4.54 23.50
C LEU A 11 14.66 -3.83 22.35
N ALA A 12 14.04 -2.67 22.61
CA ALA A 12 13.34 -1.89 21.60
C ALA A 12 14.33 -1.29 20.59
N ALA A 13 15.44 -0.72 21.04
CA ALA A 13 16.49 -0.16 20.16
C ALA A 13 17.10 -1.24 19.26
N ALA A 14 17.46 -2.40 19.83
CA ALA A 14 17.97 -3.53 19.06
C ALA A 14 16.96 -4.06 18.04
N GLY A 15 15.67 -4.11 18.41
CA GLY A 15 14.62 -4.55 17.51
C GLY A 15 14.39 -3.60 16.32
N LEU A 16 14.43 -2.28 16.56
CA LEU A 16 14.33 -1.27 15.51
C LEU A 16 15.53 -1.34 14.53
N ASP A 17 16.74 -1.55 15.03
CA ASP A 17 17.92 -1.80 14.17
C ASP A 17 17.75 -3.05 13.31
N LEU A 18 17.23 -4.15 13.88
CA LEU A 18 16.96 -5.37 13.12
C LEU A 18 15.91 -5.18 12.02
N LEU A 19 14.90 -4.34 12.22
CA LEU A 19 13.93 -4.00 11.18
C LEU A 19 14.60 -3.33 9.98
N THR A 20 15.56 -2.42 10.21
CA THR A 20 16.30 -1.78 9.11
C THR A 20 17.13 -2.77 8.28
N ARG A 21 17.46 -3.92 8.86
CA ARG A 21 18.16 -5.04 8.22
C ARG A 21 17.22 -6.13 7.67
N GLY A 22 15.91 -5.87 7.65
CA GLY A 22 14.90 -6.82 7.17
C GLY A 22 14.70 -8.06 8.05
N LYS A 23 15.12 -8.03 9.32
CA LYS A 23 15.03 -9.16 10.25
C LYS A 23 13.74 -9.14 11.06
N LEU A 24 12.58 -9.06 10.37
CA LEU A 24 11.26 -8.88 10.97
C LEU A 24 10.95 -9.93 12.06
N ALA A 25 11.19 -11.21 11.80
CA ALA A 25 10.87 -12.28 12.77
C ALA A 25 11.65 -12.15 14.09
N VAL A 26 12.94 -11.76 14.01
CA VAL A 26 13.77 -11.54 15.20
C VAL A 26 13.32 -10.29 15.94
N ALA A 27 13.04 -9.19 15.23
CA ALA A 27 12.49 -7.96 15.80
C ALA A 27 11.16 -8.22 16.52
N ALA A 28 10.29 -9.08 15.97
CA ALA A 28 9.03 -9.48 16.61
C ALA A 28 9.25 -10.20 17.95
N SER A 29 10.28 -11.04 18.06
CA SER A 29 10.64 -11.66 19.34
C SER A 29 11.08 -10.61 20.36
N LEU A 30 11.91 -9.64 19.94
CA LEU A 30 12.36 -8.55 20.81
C LEU A 30 11.21 -7.64 21.23
N ALA A 31 10.26 -7.35 20.35
CA ALA A 31 9.08 -6.55 20.68
C ALA A 31 8.26 -7.17 21.81
N ARG A 32 7.96 -8.46 21.71
CA ARG A 32 7.24 -9.19 22.79
C ARG A 32 7.99 -9.14 24.11
N ARG A 33 9.32 -9.34 24.07
CA ARG A 33 10.17 -9.27 25.28
C ARG A 33 10.22 -7.87 25.87
N ALA A 34 10.34 -6.83 25.02
CA ALA A 34 10.38 -5.45 25.47
C ALA A 34 9.07 -5.04 26.17
N VAL A 35 7.92 -5.37 25.56
CA VAL A 35 6.59 -5.10 26.18
C VAL A 35 6.39 -5.89 27.46
N ALA A 36 6.86 -7.14 27.54
CA ALA A 36 6.78 -7.95 28.75
C ALA A 36 7.69 -7.44 29.87
N ALA A 37 8.89 -6.91 29.51
CA ALA A 37 9.84 -6.36 30.49
C ALA A 37 9.34 -5.05 31.12
N ASP A 38 8.73 -4.17 30.33
CA ASP A 38 8.12 -2.92 30.80
C ASP A 38 6.94 -2.50 29.91
N PRO A 39 5.69 -2.79 30.28
CA PRO A 39 4.49 -2.37 29.57
C PRO A 39 4.24 -0.85 29.57
N ALA A 40 4.98 -0.08 30.40
CA ALA A 40 4.91 1.38 30.43
C ALA A 40 5.97 2.06 29.55
N ALA A 41 6.90 1.29 28.99
CA ALA A 41 7.93 1.82 28.09
C ALA A 41 7.35 2.12 26.69
N ALA A 42 7.22 3.40 26.34
CA ALA A 42 6.71 3.85 25.04
C ALA A 42 7.49 3.24 23.84
N GLN A 43 8.84 3.11 23.97
CA GLN A 43 9.69 2.55 22.93
C GLN A 43 9.40 1.07 22.65
N ALA A 44 8.96 0.30 23.65
CA ALA A 44 8.54 -1.09 23.46
C ALA A 44 7.30 -1.17 22.53
N TRP A 45 6.34 -0.28 22.73
CA TRP A 45 5.12 -0.20 21.89
C TRP A 45 5.41 0.40 20.53
N ARG A 46 6.37 1.33 20.40
CA ARG A 46 6.88 1.76 19.11
C ARG A 46 7.40 0.58 18.29
N LEU A 47 8.30 -0.24 18.87
CA LEU A 47 8.81 -1.44 18.19
C LEU A 47 7.68 -2.41 17.84
N ALA A 48 6.73 -2.66 18.76
CA ALA A 48 5.58 -3.52 18.50
C ALA A 48 4.74 -3.02 17.32
N THR A 49 4.53 -1.70 17.22
CA THR A 49 3.83 -1.07 16.10
C THR A 49 4.56 -1.30 14.78
N GLU A 50 5.86 -1.05 14.71
CA GLU A 50 6.63 -1.21 13.48
C GLU A 50 6.71 -2.68 13.02
N VAL A 51 6.84 -3.61 13.96
CA VAL A 51 6.79 -5.05 13.70
C VAL A 51 5.43 -5.45 13.12
N ALA A 52 4.34 -5.04 13.75
CA ALA A 52 2.99 -5.40 13.31
C ALA A 52 2.67 -4.80 11.93
N ARG A 53 3.07 -3.54 11.66
CA ARG A 53 2.98 -2.91 10.33
C ARG A 53 3.73 -3.72 9.28
N GLY A 54 4.98 -4.07 9.56
CA GLY A 54 5.83 -4.86 8.66
C GLY A 54 5.28 -6.26 8.40
N ALA A 55 4.58 -6.85 9.36
CA ALA A 55 3.93 -8.16 9.24
C ALA A 55 2.55 -8.11 8.55
N GLY A 56 1.96 -6.92 8.39
CA GLY A 56 0.59 -6.76 7.86
C GLY A 56 -0.51 -7.07 8.89
N ALA A 57 -0.16 -7.16 10.17
CA ALA A 57 -1.09 -7.32 11.29
C ALA A 57 -1.64 -5.94 11.70
N LEU A 58 -2.50 -5.35 10.84
CA LEU A 58 -2.87 -3.93 10.92
C LEU A 58 -3.68 -3.58 12.17
N ASP A 59 -4.50 -4.49 12.68
CA ASP A 59 -5.25 -4.27 13.92
C ASP A 59 -4.32 -4.26 15.14
N GLU A 60 -3.35 -5.17 15.18
CA GLU A 60 -2.30 -5.18 16.21
C GLU A 60 -1.44 -3.91 16.12
N ALA A 61 -1.08 -3.49 14.90
CA ALA A 61 -0.33 -2.26 14.68
C ALA A 61 -1.09 -1.04 15.20
N ARG A 62 -2.39 -0.95 14.94
CA ARG A 62 -3.27 0.13 15.43
C ARG A 62 -3.37 0.14 16.94
N ALA A 63 -3.56 -1.02 17.56
CA ALA A 63 -3.63 -1.15 19.02
C ALA A 63 -2.29 -0.75 19.69
N ALA A 64 -1.18 -1.22 19.15
CA ALA A 64 0.16 -0.88 19.64
C ALA A 64 0.48 0.62 19.47
N ALA A 65 0.14 1.22 18.34
CA ALA A 65 0.31 2.65 18.07
C ALA A 65 -0.52 3.51 19.03
N ALA A 66 -1.76 3.09 19.32
CA ALA A 66 -2.61 3.79 20.29
C ALA A 66 -1.99 3.75 21.70
N ARG A 67 -1.40 2.61 22.09
CA ARG A 67 -0.72 2.49 23.39
C ARG A 67 0.57 3.33 23.41
N TRP A 68 1.37 3.31 22.35
CA TRP A 68 2.54 4.17 22.22
C TRP A 68 2.17 5.65 22.41
N ARG A 69 1.16 6.14 21.69
CA ARG A 69 0.67 7.50 21.80
C ARG A 69 0.21 7.86 23.24
N GLN A 70 -0.49 6.96 23.94
CA GLN A 70 -0.90 7.16 25.33
C GLN A 70 0.30 7.36 26.27
N LEU A 71 1.37 6.59 26.06
CA LEU A 71 2.57 6.63 26.90
C LEU A 71 3.51 7.79 26.54
N ALA A 72 3.45 8.29 25.31
CA ALA A 72 4.26 9.41 24.83
C ALA A 72 3.38 10.43 24.08
N PRO A 73 2.49 11.17 24.74
CA PRO A 73 1.52 12.03 24.08
C PRO A 73 2.13 13.22 23.33
N ALA A 74 3.38 13.56 23.61
CA ALA A 74 4.14 14.59 22.87
C ALA A 74 4.92 14.04 21.68
N ASP A 75 4.85 12.74 21.41
CA ASP A 75 5.55 12.11 20.30
C ASP A 75 4.73 12.23 19.00
N GLY A 76 5.11 13.19 18.13
CA GLY A 76 4.45 13.42 16.84
C GLY A 76 4.55 12.23 15.88
N GLU A 77 5.53 11.32 16.04
CA GLU A 77 5.62 10.09 15.26
C GLU A 77 4.47 9.13 15.62
N ALA A 78 4.18 8.96 16.91
CA ALA A 78 3.09 8.12 17.38
C ALA A 78 1.73 8.57 16.84
N ASP A 79 1.46 9.89 16.86
CA ASP A 79 0.24 10.47 16.30
C ASP A 79 0.13 10.23 14.79
N THR A 80 1.23 10.45 14.08
CA THR A 80 1.28 10.31 12.62
C THR A 80 1.08 8.86 12.18
N VAL A 81 1.71 7.91 12.87
CA VAL A 81 1.54 6.48 12.59
C VAL A 81 0.10 6.04 12.88
N LEU A 82 -0.46 6.43 14.01
CA LEU A 82 -1.84 6.09 14.36
C LEU A 82 -2.85 6.73 13.40
N ALA A 83 -2.59 7.96 12.94
CA ALA A 83 -3.44 8.63 11.96
C ALA A 83 -3.51 7.83 10.64
N ALA A 84 -2.35 7.44 10.10
CA ALA A 84 -2.28 6.67 8.86
C ALA A 84 -2.98 5.30 8.98
N LEU A 85 -2.79 4.60 10.10
CA LEU A 85 -3.45 3.33 10.39
C LEU A 85 -4.95 3.45 10.67
N SER A 86 -5.47 4.65 10.90
CA SER A 86 -6.88 4.95 11.23
C SER A 86 -7.58 5.78 10.15
N GLU A 87 -7.06 5.80 8.94
CA GLU A 87 -7.60 6.53 7.79
C GLU A 87 -7.81 8.03 8.07
N ARG A 88 -6.90 8.62 8.83
CA ARG A 88 -6.86 10.05 9.11
C ARG A 88 -5.66 10.68 8.41
N PRO A 89 -5.78 11.92 7.96
CA PRO A 89 -4.62 12.62 7.38
C PRO A 89 -3.48 12.68 8.40
N PRO A 90 -2.22 12.50 7.95
CA PRO A 90 -1.06 12.60 8.81
C PRO A 90 -0.94 14.01 9.40
N ALA A 91 -0.35 14.12 10.60
CA ALA A 91 -0.07 15.41 11.24
C ALA A 91 0.75 16.30 10.28
N PRO A 92 0.30 17.52 9.96
CA PRO A 92 0.97 18.37 8.96
C PRO A 92 2.37 18.75 9.37
N ASP A 93 2.59 19.00 10.67
CA ASP A 93 3.84 19.54 11.21
C ASP A 93 4.92 18.49 11.49
N TYR A 94 4.63 17.21 11.31
CA TYR A 94 5.61 16.16 11.50
C TYR A 94 6.55 16.07 10.30
N ALA A 95 7.80 16.45 10.47
CA ALA A 95 8.83 16.50 9.41
C ALA A 95 9.50 15.13 9.12
N GLY A 96 9.29 14.11 9.97
CA GLY A 96 9.88 12.78 9.82
C GLY A 96 9.24 11.95 8.71
N LEU A 97 9.74 10.71 8.56
CA LEU A 97 9.12 9.72 7.69
C LEU A 97 7.73 9.35 8.23
N LYS A 98 6.73 9.45 7.38
CA LYS A 98 5.32 9.14 7.68
C LYS A 98 4.92 7.86 6.99
N PRO A 99 4.11 6.99 7.59
CA PRO A 99 3.43 5.95 6.84
C PRO A 99 2.63 6.54 5.68
N VAL A 100 2.61 5.86 4.55
CA VAL A 100 1.67 6.20 3.48
C VAL A 100 0.25 6.00 4.02
N PRO A 101 -0.64 7.00 3.91
CA PRO A 101 -2.04 6.81 4.26
C PRO A 101 -2.71 5.88 3.25
N PHE A 102 -3.62 5.05 3.71
CA PHE A 102 -4.41 4.15 2.86
C PHE A 102 -5.81 3.96 3.41
N VAL A 103 -6.73 3.57 2.54
CA VAL A 103 -8.08 3.10 2.89
C VAL A 103 -8.13 1.61 2.62
N LEU A 104 -8.57 0.83 3.61
CA LEU A 104 -8.68 -0.62 3.54
C LEU A 104 -10.11 -1.06 3.81
N ILE A 105 -10.64 -1.92 2.95
CA ILE A 105 -12.01 -2.43 3.07
C ILE A 105 -11.97 -3.95 2.84
N ASP A 106 -12.26 -4.70 3.88
CA ASP A 106 -12.51 -6.14 3.77
C ASP A 106 -13.96 -6.39 3.35
N ASP A 107 -14.23 -7.56 2.76
CA ASP A 107 -15.54 -7.93 2.24
C ASP A 107 -16.15 -6.85 1.32
N PHE A 108 -15.29 -6.30 0.43
CA PHE A 108 -15.63 -5.13 -0.38
C PHE A 108 -16.75 -5.38 -1.37
N LEU A 109 -16.73 -6.52 -2.07
CA LEU A 109 -17.74 -6.85 -3.05
C LEU A 109 -18.79 -7.80 -2.49
N PRO A 110 -20.07 -7.62 -2.86
CA PRO A 110 -21.07 -8.66 -2.72
C PRO A 110 -20.63 -9.96 -3.44
N ALA A 111 -21.06 -11.09 -2.92
CA ALA A 111 -20.67 -12.41 -3.44
C ALA A 111 -20.90 -12.57 -4.96
N GLU A 112 -22.00 -12.02 -5.47
CA GLU A 112 -22.34 -12.05 -6.90
C GLU A 112 -21.31 -11.31 -7.76
N ARG A 113 -20.92 -10.10 -7.35
CA ARG A 113 -19.91 -9.30 -8.08
C ARG A 113 -18.51 -9.89 -8.01
N LYS A 114 -18.18 -10.51 -6.87
CA LYS A 114 -16.93 -11.26 -6.75
C LYS A 114 -16.95 -12.48 -7.70
N ALA A 115 -18.06 -13.22 -7.77
CA ALA A 115 -18.19 -14.33 -8.70
C ALA A 115 -18.04 -13.88 -10.16
N GLU A 116 -18.68 -12.79 -10.57
CA GLU A 116 -18.50 -12.20 -11.91
C GLU A 116 -17.02 -11.88 -12.23
N ALA A 117 -16.26 -11.36 -11.25
CA ALA A 117 -14.84 -11.10 -11.44
C ALA A 117 -14.02 -12.38 -11.60
N VAL A 118 -14.35 -13.42 -10.83
CA VAL A 118 -13.70 -14.75 -10.94
C VAL A 118 -14.05 -15.40 -12.28
N ASP A 119 -15.31 -15.42 -12.67
CA ASP A 119 -15.76 -16.01 -13.93
C ASP A 119 -15.09 -15.33 -15.12
N TRP A 120 -15.09 -13.98 -15.14
CA TRP A 120 -14.40 -13.23 -16.18
C TRP A 120 -12.90 -13.59 -16.26
N LEU A 121 -12.21 -13.68 -15.11
CA LEU A 121 -10.82 -14.08 -15.07
C LEU A 121 -10.61 -15.48 -15.66
N MET A 122 -11.41 -16.44 -15.24
CA MET A 122 -11.24 -17.84 -15.68
C MET A 122 -11.50 -18.01 -17.18
N GLU A 123 -12.44 -17.22 -17.73
CA GLU A 123 -12.71 -17.19 -19.18
C GLU A 123 -11.58 -16.54 -19.99
N HIS A 124 -10.89 -15.54 -19.42
CA HIS A 124 -9.92 -14.73 -20.17
C HIS A 124 -8.46 -14.91 -19.69
N ALA A 125 -8.20 -15.85 -18.79
CA ALA A 125 -6.84 -16.02 -18.24
C ALA A 125 -5.79 -16.33 -19.32
N ALA A 126 -6.18 -17.01 -20.40
CA ALA A 126 -5.30 -17.29 -21.53
C ALA A 126 -5.01 -16.08 -22.42
N ASP A 127 -5.87 -15.07 -22.39
CA ASP A 127 -5.76 -13.85 -23.21
C ASP A 127 -4.94 -12.76 -22.51
N LEU A 128 -4.57 -12.97 -21.24
CA LEU A 128 -3.75 -12.01 -20.50
C LEU A 128 -2.35 -11.94 -21.10
N VAL A 129 -1.87 -10.72 -21.35
CA VAL A 129 -0.55 -10.46 -21.92
C VAL A 129 0.49 -10.16 -20.85
N GLU A 130 1.76 -10.33 -21.16
CA GLU A 130 2.84 -9.94 -20.26
C GLU A 130 2.78 -8.45 -19.91
N ALA A 131 2.95 -8.16 -18.62
CA ALA A 131 2.88 -6.81 -18.12
C ALA A 131 4.12 -6.01 -18.56
N SER A 132 3.88 -4.85 -19.16
CA SER A 132 4.92 -3.88 -19.49
C SER A 132 5.05 -2.81 -18.41
N VAL A 133 6.21 -2.17 -18.33
CA VAL A 133 6.44 -0.97 -17.53
C VAL A 133 6.48 0.26 -18.45
N VAL A 134 6.00 1.40 -17.94
CA VAL A 134 6.13 2.68 -18.65
C VAL A 134 7.48 3.28 -18.26
N LYS A 135 8.35 3.50 -19.24
CA LYS A 135 9.66 4.15 -19.06
C LYS A 135 9.52 5.68 -19.02
N ALA A 136 10.60 6.37 -18.62
CA ALA A 136 10.62 7.83 -18.51
C ALA A 136 10.25 8.55 -19.81
N ASP A 137 10.53 7.96 -20.96
CA ASP A 137 10.16 8.45 -22.30
C ASP A 137 8.68 8.20 -22.66
N GLY A 138 7.89 7.62 -21.77
CA GLY A 138 6.50 7.28 -21.99
C GLY A 138 6.27 5.99 -22.79
N GLN A 139 7.32 5.33 -23.25
CA GLN A 139 7.19 4.06 -23.97
C GLN A 139 6.90 2.90 -23.01
N ARG A 140 6.07 1.96 -23.46
CA ARG A 140 5.84 0.68 -22.78
C ARG A 140 6.91 -0.32 -23.18
N LYS A 141 7.58 -0.91 -22.22
CA LYS A 141 8.61 -1.92 -22.46
C LYS A 141 8.43 -3.10 -21.50
N LEU A 142 8.62 -4.31 -22.01
CA LEU A 142 8.78 -5.48 -21.15
C LEU A 142 10.11 -5.34 -20.39
N ASP A 143 10.04 -5.48 -19.07
CA ASP A 143 11.20 -5.36 -18.17
C ASP A 143 11.03 -6.36 -17.02
N GLY A 144 11.44 -7.61 -17.28
CA GLY A 144 11.33 -8.72 -16.33
C GLY A 144 12.13 -8.53 -15.05
N ASP A 145 13.11 -7.61 -15.03
CA ASP A 145 13.84 -7.27 -13.80
C ASP A 145 13.05 -6.32 -12.88
N SER A 146 12.13 -5.55 -13.49
CA SER A 146 11.27 -4.61 -12.74
C SER A 146 9.91 -5.21 -12.42
N ARG A 147 9.30 -5.95 -13.36
CA ARG A 147 7.94 -6.48 -13.23
C ARG A 147 7.78 -7.80 -13.96
N SER A 148 7.18 -8.77 -13.30
CA SER A 148 6.65 -9.99 -13.88
C SER A 148 5.20 -10.15 -13.43
N ALA A 149 4.28 -10.23 -14.37
CA ALA A 149 2.85 -10.49 -14.19
C ALA A 149 2.17 -10.60 -15.55
N ARG A 150 0.90 -11.01 -15.59
CA ARG A 150 0.06 -10.94 -16.77
C ARG A 150 -1.08 -9.94 -16.54
N VAL A 151 -1.48 -9.21 -17.58
CA VAL A 151 -2.48 -8.15 -17.48
C VAL A 151 -3.51 -8.22 -18.60
N GLY A 152 -4.77 -7.94 -18.25
CA GLY A 152 -5.85 -7.61 -19.17
C GLY A 152 -6.28 -6.16 -18.94
N PHE A 153 -6.46 -5.42 -20.03
CA PHE A 153 -6.77 -4.00 -19.98
C PHE A 153 -8.25 -3.73 -20.20
N GLU A 154 -8.80 -2.80 -19.41
CA GLU A 154 -10.14 -2.22 -19.56
C GLU A 154 -11.25 -3.26 -19.73
N PRO A 155 -11.40 -4.26 -18.81
CA PRO A 155 -12.47 -5.25 -18.86
C PRO A 155 -13.83 -4.56 -18.70
N ALA A 156 -14.47 -4.22 -19.81
CA ALA A 156 -15.69 -3.39 -19.83
C ALA A 156 -16.82 -3.90 -18.93
N PRO A 157 -17.13 -5.22 -18.86
CA PRO A 157 -18.16 -5.72 -17.98
C PRO A 157 -17.88 -5.44 -16.50
N LEU A 158 -16.63 -5.67 -16.06
CA LEU A 158 -16.22 -5.44 -14.68
C LEU A 158 -16.14 -3.93 -14.36
N LYS A 159 -15.65 -3.13 -15.32
CA LYS A 159 -15.55 -1.68 -15.16
C LYS A 159 -16.92 -1.02 -14.96
N ALA A 160 -17.94 -1.51 -15.64
CA ALA A 160 -19.28 -0.94 -15.60
C ALA A 160 -19.85 -0.83 -14.18
N TRP A 161 -19.63 -1.79 -13.34
CA TRP A 161 -20.10 -1.78 -11.94
C TRP A 161 -19.04 -1.38 -10.93
N LEU A 162 -17.75 -1.66 -11.17
CA LEU A 162 -16.68 -1.30 -10.23
C LEU A 162 -16.43 0.20 -10.20
N GLN A 163 -16.44 0.87 -11.35
CA GLN A 163 -16.19 2.31 -11.43
C GLN A 163 -17.12 3.16 -10.55
N PRO A 164 -18.46 2.96 -10.54
CA PRO A 164 -19.34 3.68 -9.62
C PRO A 164 -19.02 3.42 -8.15
N MET A 165 -18.63 2.20 -7.78
CA MET A 165 -18.25 1.85 -6.42
C MET A 165 -16.96 2.59 -6.00
N ILE A 166 -15.95 2.61 -6.87
CA ILE A 166 -14.72 3.38 -6.63
C ILE A 166 -15.03 4.87 -6.53
N ALA A 167 -15.90 5.42 -7.38
CA ALA A 167 -16.26 6.82 -7.35
C ALA A 167 -16.86 7.25 -5.99
N GLN A 168 -17.64 6.40 -5.34
CA GLN A 168 -18.18 6.65 -4.00
C GLN A 168 -17.08 6.70 -2.91
N LEU A 169 -15.95 6.04 -3.12
CA LEU A 169 -14.83 6.03 -2.17
C LEU A 169 -13.90 7.24 -2.32
N VAL A 170 -13.92 7.92 -3.47
CA VAL A 170 -13.00 9.04 -3.75
C VAL A 170 -13.01 10.11 -2.66
N PRO A 171 -14.16 10.64 -2.18
CA PRO A 171 -14.17 11.66 -1.12
C PRO A 171 -13.49 11.18 0.17
N ARG A 172 -13.74 9.92 0.58
CA ARG A 172 -13.09 9.29 1.76
C ARG A 172 -11.58 9.21 1.57
N CYS A 173 -11.13 8.79 0.39
CA CYS A 173 -9.70 8.70 0.07
C CYS A 173 -9.03 10.08 0.09
N LEU A 174 -9.64 11.10 -0.53
CA LEU A 174 -9.08 12.45 -0.56
C LEU A 174 -8.92 13.01 0.86
N ALA A 175 -9.93 12.83 1.72
CA ALA A 175 -9.87 13.23 3.12
C ALA A 175 -8.77 12.47 3.89
N ALA A 176 -8.70 11.14 3.76
CA ALA A 176 -7.70 10.32 4.46
C ALA A 176 -6.27 10.61 4.00
N PHE A 177 -6.08 10.95 2.73
CA PHE A 177 -4.75 11.19 2.13
C PHE A 177 -4.29 12.64 2.26
N GLY A 178 -5.15 13.55 2.69
CA GLY A 178 -4.86 14.99 2.69
C GLY A 178 -4.68 15.56 1.29
N ILE A 179 -5.36 14.98 0.28
CA ILE A 179 -5.33 15.44 -1.11
C ILE A 179 -6.46 16.44 -1.33
N GLU A 180 -6.14 17.57 -1.97
CA GLU A 180 -7.15 18.55 -2.36
C GLU A 180 -8.26 17.90 -3.20
N ALA A 181 -9.50 18.28 -2.93
CA ALA A 181 -10.66 17.74 -3.63
C ALA A 181 -10.60 18.06 -5.13
N PHE A 182 -10.91 17.07 -5.95
CA PHE A 182 -11.02 17.21 -7.40
C PHE A 182 -12.15 16.34 -7.95
N THR A 183 -12.66 16.71 -9.13
CA THR A 183 -13.59 15.85 -9.87
C THR A 183 -12.81 14.85 -10.70
N PRO A 184 -13.02 13.53 -10.53
CA PRO A 184 -12.39 12.52 -11.36
C PRO A 184 -12.76 12.67 -12.83
N GLU A 185 -11.76 12.68 -13.71
CA GLU A 185 -11.94 12.74 -15.17
C GLU A 185 -12.04 11.33 -15.77
N ARG A 186 -11.23 10.40 -15.26
CA ARG A 186 -11.11 9.06 -15.82
C ARG A 186 -10.80 8.04 -14.73
N TYR A 187 -11.27 6.81 -14.96
CA TYR A 187 -10.91 5.63 -14.19
C TYR A 187 -10.26 4.60 -15.12
N GLU A 188 -9.06 4.16 -14.82
CA GLU A 188 -8.42 3.00 -15.45
C GLU A 188 -8.75 1.74 -14.67
N LEU A 189 -8.90 0.61 -15.36
CA LEU A 189 -9.06 -0.70 -14.74
C LEU A 189 -8.22 -1.72 -15.49
N HIS A 190 -7.45 -2.50 -14.74
CA HIS A 190 -6.71 -3.65 -15.23
C HIS A 190 -7.06 -4.87 -14.40
N VAL A 191 -7.13 -6.04 -15.03
CA VAL A 191 -7.01 -7.32 -14.35
C VAL A 191 -5.54 -7.70 -14.35
N THR A 192 -5.00 -8.09 -13.20
CA THR A 192 -3.62 -8.58 -13.10
C THR A 192 -3.62 -9.97 -12.48
N ALA A 193 -2.95 -10.89 -13.15
CA ALA A 193 -2.65 -12.23 -12.67
C ALA A 193 -1.14 -12.34 -12.39
N SER A 194 -0.80 -12.76 -11.18
CA SER A 194 0.59 -13.00 -10.78
C SER A 194 0.72 -14.44 -10.31
N TYR A 195 1.67 -15.16 -10.88
CA TYR A 195 1.93 -16.57 -10.62
C TYR A 195 3.22 -16.78 -9.83
N HIS A 196 3.67 -18.02 -9.71
CA HIS A 196 4.89 -18.33 -8.98
C HIS A 196 6.11 -17.58 -9.51
N GLY A 197 6.75 -16.82 -8.63
CA GLY A 197 7.91 -16.02 -8.97
C GLY A 197 7.59 -14.59 -9.42
N ASP A 198 6.33 -14.26 -9.74
CA ASP A 198 5.94 -12.93 -10.20
C ASP A 198 6.05 -11.87 -9.09
N PHE A 199 6.34 -10.65 -9.48
CA PHE A 199 6.58 -9.51 -8.58
C PHE A 199 6.46 -8.18 -9.32
N TYR A 200 6.48 -7.09 -8.57
CA TYR A 200 6.70 -5.75 -9.09
C TYR A 200 7.60 -4.99 -8.13
N THR A 201 8.80 -4.62 -8.58
CA THR A 201 9.76 -3.86 -7.75
C THR A 201 9.19 -2.53 -7.30
N ALA A 202 9.81 -1.92 -6.28
CA ALA A 202 9.35 -0.66 -5.73
C ALA A 202 9.31 0.44 -6.80
N HIS A 203 8.11 1.01 -7.00
CA HIS A 203 7.80 2.01 -8.03
C HIS A 203 6.75 3.00 -7.51
N ARG A 204 6.47 4.02 -8.32
CA ARG A 204 5.38 4.98 -8.15
C ARG A 204 4.48 4.92 -9.36
N ASP A 205 3.17 4.99 -9.18
CA ASP A 205 2.20 5.04 -10.28
C ASP A 205 2.05 6.43 -10.89
N TYR A 206 2.51 7.43 -10.18
CA TYR A 206 2.55 8.83 -10.59
C TYR A 206 3.96 9.38 -10.40
N VAL A 207 4.49 10.03 -11.44
CA VAL A 207 5.78 10.74 -11.40
C VAL A 207 5.56 12.15 -11.95
N PRO A 208 5.76 13.21 -11.14
CA PRO A 208 5.44 14.60 -11.53
C PRO A 208 6.17 15.09 -12.77
N GLU A 209 7.39 14.61 -12.97
CA GLU A 209 8.33 15.09 -14.00
C GLU A 209 8.13 14.46 -15.39
N GLN A 210 7.19 13.53 -15.52
CA GLN A 210 6.94 12.84 -16.78
C GLN A 210 5.73 13.44 -17.50
N GLU A 211 5.93 14.03 -18.69
CA GLU A 211 4.84 14.54 -19.53
C GLU A 211 4.04 13.43 -20.23
N ASN A 212 3.46 12.51 -19.47
CA ASN A 212 2.68 11.40 -20.03
C ASN A 212 1.33 11.24 -19.31
N GLN A 213 0.54 10.22 -19.70
CA GLN A 213 -0.79 9.96 -19.15
C GLN A 213 -0.78 9.61 -17.64
N ILE A 214 0.36 9.15 -17.09
CA ILE A 214 0.49 8.80 -15.66
C ILE A 214 0.47 10.04 -14.76
N GLN A 215 0.78 11.22 -15.26
CA GLN A 215 0.76 12.48 -14.49
C GLN A 215 -0.61 12.86 -13.90
N THR A 216 -1.68 12.29 -14.41
CA THR A 216 -3.04 12.60 -13.92
C THR A 216 -3.53 11.62 -12.85
N ARG A 217 -2.83 10.52 -12.59
CA ARG A 217 -3.18 9.55 -11.55
C ARG A 217 -3.05 10.17 -10.17
N ARG A 218 -4.06 10.02 -9.33
CA ARG A 218 -4.07 10.55 -7.96
C ARG A 218 -4.31 9.49 -6.91
N ILE A 219 -5.19 8.54 -7.20
CA ILE A 219 -5.51 7.43 -6.31
C ILE A 219 -5.27 6.13 -7.07
N THR A 220 -4.47 5.25 -6.49
CA THR A 220 -4.32 3.86 -6.91
C THR A 220 -5.27 3.01 -6.09
N TYR A 221 -5.95 2.08 -6.73
CA TYR A 221 -6.75 1.08 -6.05
C TYR A 221 -6.36 -0.33 -6.49
N VAL A 222 -6.42 -1.28 -5.55
CA VAL A 222 -6.14 -2.69 -5.76
C VAL A 222 -7.18 -3.50 -5.00
N TYR A 223 -8.00 -4.22 -5.73
CA TYR A 223 -8.95 -5.18 -5.19
C TYR A 223 -8.41 -6.60 -5.40
N TYR A 224 -8.32 -7.36 -4.32
CA TYR A 224 -7.87 -8.74 -4.32
C TYR A 224 -9.04 -9.69 -4.35
N PHE A 225 -8.98 -10.70 -5.21
CA PHE A 225 -9.99 -11.75 -5.29
C PHE A 225 -9.35 -13.08 -5.64
N GLN A 226 -10.01 -14.18 -5.23
CA GLN A 226 -9.53 -15.51 -5.53
C GLN A 226 -10.65 -16.43 -6.02
N PRO A 227 -10.35 -17.30 -6.99
CA PRO A 227 -11.18 -18.44 -7.30
C PRO A 227 -11.32 -19.37 -6.08
N PRO A 228 -12.46 -20.05 -5.91
CA PRO A 228 -12.62 -21.04 -4.84
C PRO A 228 -11.54 -22.11 -4.88
N GLY A 229 -10.89 -22.36 -3.73
CA GLY A 229 -9.81 -23.34 -3.62
C GLY A 229 -8.45 -22.90 -4.15
N GLY A 230 -8.32 -21.66 -4.62
CA GLY A 230 -7.04 -21.07 -5.00
C GLY A 230 -6.12 -20.91 -3.79
N ALA A 231 -4.81 -21.13 -3.99
CA ALA A 231 -3.84 -21.13 -2.92
C ALA A 231 -2.49 -20.56 -3.38
N PHE A 232 -2.20 -19.31 -3.04
CA PHE A 232 -0.88 -18.72 -3.13
C PHE A 232 -0.41 -18.26 -1.75
N LYS A 233 0.87 -17.94 -1.64
CA LYS A 233 1.47 -17.31 -0.46
C LYS A 233 2.26 -16.09 -0.89
N ASP A 234 2.55 -15.22 0.07
CA ASP A 234 3.28 -13.97 -0.14
C ASP A 234 2.55 -13.01 -1.12
N GLY A 235 3.25 -12.38 -2.05
CA GLY A 235 2.63 -11.41 -2.97
C GLY A 235 2.06 -10.18 -2.26
N HIS A 236 2.60 -9.85 -1.08
CA HIS A 236 2.14 -8.71 -0.29
C HIS A 236 2.39 -7.39 -1.01
N LEU A 237 1.50 -6.42 -0.81
CA LEU A 237 1.77 -5.03 -1.16
C LEU A 237 2.51 -4.37 0.01
N ARG A 238 3.64 -3.71 -0.26
CA ARG A 238 4.34 -2.84 0.69
C ARG A 238 4.17 -1.39 0.29
N LEU A 239 3.71 -0.58 1.23
CA LEU A 239 3.64 0.87 1.13
C LEU A 239 4.78 1.46 1.94
N TYR A 240 5.77 2.08 1.30
CA TYR A 240 6.98 2.59 1.94
C TYR A 240 6.76 3.95 2.58
N ASP A 241 7.20 4.11 3.83
CA ASP A 241 7.12 5.40 4.54
C ASP A 241 7.82 6.51 3.75
N TRP A 242 7.29 7.71 3.79
CA TRP A 242 7.69 8.85 2.96
C TRP A 242 7.74 10.17 3.71
N GLN A 243 8.36 11.18 3.11
CA GLN A 243 8.33 12.58 3.59
C GLN A 243 7.27 13.42 2.84
N GLY A 244 6.19 12.79 2.37
CA GLY A 244 5.15 13.41 1.55
C GLY A 244 5.35 13.18 0.05
N ALA A 245 4.52 13.84 -0.77
CA ALA A 245 4.38 13.55 -2.20
C ALA A 245 5.68 13.67 -3.01
N GLU A 246 6.48 14.68 -2.71
CA GLU A 246 7.73 14.99 -3.42
C GLU A 246 8.98 14.59 -2.63
N GLY A 247 8.79 14.11 -1.40
CA GLY A 247 9.88 13.77 -0.49
C GLY A 247 10.48 12.39 -0.72
N ALA A 248 11.59 12.15 -0.01
CA ALA A 248 12.25 10.86 0.01
C ALA A 248 11.33 9.78 0.58
N ALA A 249 11.43 8.57 0.05
CA ALA A 249 10.79 7.38 0.60
C ALA A 249 11.81 6.46 1.26
N SER A 250 11.43 5.84 2.37
CA SER A 250 12.22 4.78 2.99
C SER A 250 12.25 3.54 2.09
N ARG A 251 13.30 2.76 2.18
CA ARG A 251 13.34 1.39 1.64
C ARG A 251 13.29 0.33 2.76
N GLN A 252 13.22 0.76 4.00
CA GLN A 252 13.34 -0.09 5.19
C GLN A 252 12.10 -0.04 6.09
N ARG A 253 11.36 1.06 6.03
CA ARG A 253 10.12 1.25 6.80
C ARG A 253 8.93 1.22 5.85
N TYR A 254 7.97 0.35 6.14
CA TYR A 254 6.80 0.14 5.28
C TYR A 254 5.62 -0.40 6.08
N THR A 255 4.44 -0.26 5.52
CA THR A 255 3.24 -0.98 5.93
C THR A 255 2.96 -2.08 4.91
N THR A 256 2.81 -3.30 5.38
CA THR A 256 2.42 -4.45 4.55
C THR A 256 0.91 -4.56 4.51
N VAL A 257 0.35 -4.66 3.31
CA VAL A 257 -1.05 -5.03 3.07
C VAL A 257 -1.08 -6.45 2.53
N LEU A 258 -1.72 -7.34 3.29
CA LEU A 258 -1.88 -8.75 2.91
C LEU A 258 -2.95 -8.85 1.80
N PRO A 259 -2.70 -9.62 0.73
CA PRO A 259 -3.63 -9.82 -0.38
C PRO A 259 -4.74 -10.82 0.00
N LEU A 260 -5.57 -10.45 0.97
CA LEU A 260 -6.70 -11.28 1.40
C LEU A 260 -7.82 -11.25 0.37
N ASP A 261 -8.51 -12.36 0.24
CA ASP A 261 -9.67 -12.48 -0.66
C ASP A 261 -10.74 -11.44 -0.29
N ASN A 262 -11.35 -10.84 -1.30
CA ASN A 262 -12.37 -9.79 -1.20
C ASN A 262 -11.91 -8.52 -0.45
N ARG A 263 -10.63 -8.20 -0.50
CA ARG A 263 -10.05 -6.99 0.10
C ARG A 263 -9.79 -5.91 -0.95
N MET A 264 -10.21 -4.68 -0.65
CA MET A 264 -9.86 -3.48 -1.41
C MET A 264 -8.86 -2.64 -0.62
N VAL A 265 -7.81 -2.17 -1.26
CA VAL A 265 -6.92 -1.14 -0.74
C VAL A 265 -6.81 0.01 -1.72
N LEU A 266 -6.89 1.25 -1.20
CA LEU A 266 -6.69 2.47 -1.97
C LEU A 266 -5.57 3.29 -1.29
N PHE A 267 -4.70 3.92 -2.09
CA PHE A 267 -3.58 4.73 -1.60
C PHE A 267 -3.18 5.80 -2.64
N PRO A 268 -2.41 6.84 -2.25
CA PRO A 268 -1.96 7.88 -3.17
C PRO A 268 -1.05 7.31 -4.26
N SER A 269 -1.31 7.62 -5.54
CA SER A 269 -0.56 7.07 -6.69
C SER A 269 0.93 7.45 -6.70
N HIS A 270 1.33 8.51 -5.99
CA HIS A 270 2.73 8.91 -5.85
C HIS A 270 3.47 8.21 -4.69
N ALA A 271 2.79 7.37 -3.91
CA ALA A 271 3.43 6.57 -2.88
C ALA A 271 4.36 5.52 -3.49
N LEU A 272 5.57 5.39 -2.94
CA LEU A 272 6.46 4.31 -3.30
C LEU A 272 5.89 2.99 -2.77
N HIS A 273 5.70 2.02 -3.64
CA HIS A 273 5.14 0.73 -3.28
C HIS A 273 5.73 -0.40 -4.11
N GLU A 274 5.60 -1.63 -3.63
CA GLU A 274 6.03 -2.83 -4.34
C GLU A 274 5.04 -3.99 -4.15
N VAL A 275 5.02 -4.91 -5.08
CA VAL A 275 4.40 -6.23 -4.92
C VAL A 275 5.51 -7.25 -4.69
N CYS A 276 5.53 -7.84 -3.51
CA CYS A 276 6.47 -8.89 -3.15
C CYS A 276 6.27 -10.13 -4.04
N ARG A 277 7.30 -10.95 -4.13
CA ARG A 277 7.27 -12.15 -4.96
C ARG A 277 6.16 -13.11 -4.52
N VAL A 278 5.38 -13.59 -5.49
CA VAL A 278 4.30 -14.56 -5.28
C VAL A 278 4.86 -15.97 -5.20
N VAL A 279 4.32 -16.78 -4.33
CA VAL A 279 4.64 -18.21 -4.19
C VAL A 279 3.39 -19.05 -4.49
N ALA A 280 3.34 -19.62 -5.68
CA ALA A 280 2.25 -20.48 -6.17
C ALA A 280 2.82 -21.66 -6.96
N PRO A 281 3.46 -22.64 -6.30
CA PRO A 281 4.29 -23.65 -6.95
C PRO A 281 3.49 -24.70 -7.73
N SER A 282 2.17 -24.77 -7.60
CA SER A 282 1.32 -25.76 -8.27
C SER A 282 1.28 -25.61 -9.79
N GLY A 283 1.49 -24.38 -10.31
CA GLY A 283 1.34 -24.03 -11.71
C GLY A 283 -0.12 -23.98 -12.20
N ARG A 284 -1.10 -24.19 -11.31
CA ARG A 284 -2.53 -24.08 -11.66
C ARG A 284 -2.92 -22.62 -11.80
N VAL A 285 -3.83 -22.33 -12.74
CA VAL A 285 -4.33 -20.97 -12.96
C VAL A 285 -4.99 -20.43 -11.68
N GLU A 286 -5.81 -21.24 -11.02
CA GLU A 286 -6.59 -20.85 -9.83
C GLU A 286 -5.71 -20.44 -8.64
N ASP A 287 -4.48 -20.91 -8.59
CA ASP A 287 -3.55 -20.65 -7.51
C ASP A 287 -2.75 -19.32 -7.69
N GLY A 288 -3.06 -18.56 -8.73
CA GLY A 288 -2.50 -17.23 -8.94
C GLY A 288 -3.02 -16.21 -7.93
N ARG A 289 -2.27 -15.10 -7.78
CA ARG A 289 -2.70 -13.90 -7.07
C ARG A 289 -3.38 -12.96 -8.06
N PHE A 290 -4.67 -12.71 -7.88
CA PHE A 290 -5.47 -11.91 -8.82
C PHE A 290 -5.89 -10.58 -8.24
N THR A 291 -5.88 -9.54 -9.09
CA THR A 291 -6.34 -8.21 -8.71
C THR A 291 -7.12 -7.53 -9.83
N LEU A 292 -8.16 -6.77 -9.43
CA LEU A 292 -8.65 -5.63 -10.21
C LEU A 292 -7.95 -4.40 -9.69
N ASN A 293 -7.07 -3.81 -10.47
CA ASN A 293 -6.30 -2.65 -10.07
C ASN A 293 -6.42 -1.53 -11.09
N GLY A 294 -6.31 -0.29 -10.63
CA GLY A 294 -6.41 0.85 -11.51
C GLY A 294 -6.18 2.17 -10.82
N TRP A 295 -6.56 3.23 -11.50
CA TRP A 295 -6.24 4.58 -11.09
C TRP A 295 -7.41 5.53 -11.31
N VAL A 296 -7.58 6.45 -10.34
CA VAL A 296 -8.47 7.60 -10.46
C VAL A 296 -7.64 8.78 -10.94
N HIS A 297 -8.05 9.37 -12.03
CA HIS A 297 -7.36 10.48 -12.68
C HIS A 297 -8.03 11.81 -12.36
N ARG A 298 -7.21 12.82 -12.06
CA ARG A 298 -7.61 14.23 -12.06
C ARG A 298 -7.44 14.78 -13.48
N ALA A 299 -8.33 15.69 -13.90
CA ALA A 299 -8.16 16.45 -15.14
C ALA A 299 -6.78 17.15 -15.15
N ARG A 300 -6.16 17.23 -16.32
CA ARG A 300 -5.01 18.12 -16.51
C ARG A 300 -5.50 19.56 -16.32
N GLY A 301 -5.31 20.09 -15.12
CA GLY A 301 -5.70 21.45 -14.82
C GLY A 301 -4.89 22.42 -15.66
N ALA A 302 -5.51 23.49 -16.14
CA ALA A 302 -4.80 24.73 -16.36
C ALA A 302 -3.99 25.00 -15.07
N ALA A 303 -2.69 25.26 -15.19
CA ALA A 303 -1.83 25.65 -14.09
C ALA A 303 -2.60 26.64 -13.21
N ALA A 304 -2.62 26.41 -11.90
CA ALA A 304 -3.23 27.36 -10.96
C ALA A 304 -2.69 28.74 -11.33
N GLY A 305 -3.59 29.59 -11.85
CA GLY A 305 -3.24 30.87 -12.40
C GLY A 305 -2.44 31.65 -11.36
N ALA A 306 -1.17 31.90 -11.63
CA ALA A 306 -0.40 32.88 -10.95
C ALA A 306 -1.19 34.20 -11.04
N THR A 307 -1.94 34.53 -10.00
CA THR A 307 -2.49 35.87 -9.83
C THR A 307 -1.30 36.79 -9.58
N GLY A 308 -0.65 37.15 -10.70
CA GLY A 308 0.27 38.26 -10.75
C GLY A 308 -0.51 39.54 -10.50
N ALA A 309 -0.61 39.94 -9.23
CA ALA A 309 -0.96 41.31 -8.89
C ALA A 309 0.18 42.22 -9.40
N LYS A 310 0.02 42.73 -10.61
CA LYS A 310 0.76 43.91 -11.03
C LYS A 310 0.36 45.04 -10.09
N ARG A 311 1.25 45.41 -9.18
CA ARG A 311 1.16 46.73 -8.55
C ARG A 311 1.66 47.76 -9.57
N SER A 312 0.76 48.59 -9.99
CA SER A 312 1.02 49.87 -10.64
C SER A 312 1.49 50.90 -9.60
#